data_68633619ac4d4ac335e515b11aee109c
#
_entry.id   68633619ac4d4ac335e515b11aee109c
#
_cell.length_a   1.000
_cell.length_b   1.000
_cell.length_c   1.000
_cell.angle_alpha   90.00
_cell.angle_beta   90.00
_cell.angle_gamma   90.00
#
_symmetry.space_group_name_H-M   'P 1'
#
loop_
_entity.id
_entity.type
_entity.pdbx_description
1 polymer ?
#
loop_
_entity_poly.entity_id
_entity_poly.type
_entity_poly.pdbx_seq_one_letter_code
_entity_poly.pdbx_strand_id
1 'polypeptide(L)'
;MTHCGSGDTMKRTVGYASAFRSSLRAGVHRTMEHITVGVAGAGGYAGIELVRLLLRHPCVSLAWVMSEPAHEGLPLTKLYPHLKGFTELVCKNFDPALAEDVDLVFLAMPHGIALRTVPDFLERGCRVIDISADYRLRDPEVFQRWYNVAHTSSGLLGQAVYGLTELYRKDLPGCRLVANPGCYPTVSILCLAPLVKAGLIDYDSIIIDAKSGVSGAGRGLSLVTHYPECNEDIRAYSPGTHRHAPEIDQELSRLCGERICVLFVPHLAPMTRGMLATIYARPRKPASTRELLGVYRDFYGHEPFVRILDEEDLPSTKHVWGTNLCEITARYDERSGKLLVLGAIDNLLKGASGQAVQNMNVVFGFPESQGLETLGLYP
;
A
#
# COMPACT_ATOMS: atom_id res chain seq x y z
N MET A 1 45.09 32.24 -18.01
CA MET A 1 44.07 33.30 -17.86
C MET A 1 42.79 32.73 -18.41
N THR A 2 41.94 32.20 -17.53
CA THR A 2 40.76 32.79 -16.85
C THR A 2 39.50 32.50 -17.65
N HIS A 3 38.44 31.99 -17.23
CA HIS A 3 37.73 32.01 -15.94
C HIS A 3 36.79 30.81 -15.84
N CYS A 4 36.74 30.29 -14.66
CA CYS A 4 35.78 29.34 -14.15
C CYS A 4 34.43 30.07 -13.97
N GLY A 5 33.33 29.44 -14.40
CA GLY A 5 31.95 29.83 -14.14
C GLY A 5 31.23 28.76 -13.39
N SER A 6 31.53 28.60 -12.09
CA SER A 6 30.74 27.78 -11.14
C SER A 6 29.68 28.67 -10.52
N GLY A 7 28.42 28.31 -10.68
CA GLY A 7 27.41 29.00 -9.89
C GLY A 7 26.00 28.93 -10.46
N ASP A 8 25.36 27.75 -10.55
CA ASP A 8 23.88 27.70 -10.62
C ASP A 8 23.24 26.36 -10.24
N THR A 9 24.02 25.40 -9.76
CA THR A 9 23.46 24.05 -9.43
C THR A 9 23.01 23.91 -7.96
N MET A 10 23.24 24.93 -7.12
CA MET A 10 23.01 24.82 -5.67
C MET A 10 21.66 25.40 -5.17
N LYS A 11 20.83 25.95 -6.03
CA LYS A 11 19.57 26.64 -5.61
C LYS A 11 18.29 25.81 -5.76
N ARG A 12 18.30 24.63 -6.37
CA ARG A 12 17.08 23.81 -6.57
C ARG A 12 16.86 22.69 -5.56
N THR A 13 17.87 22.27 -4.80
CA THR A 13 17.75 21.21 -3.78
C THR A 13 17.13 21.68 -2.46
N VAL A 14 16.94 22.98 -2.27
CA VAL A 14 16.40 23.56 -1.02
C VAL A 14 14.86 23.53 -0.95
N GLY A 15 14.17 23.27 -2.05
CA GLY A 15 12.70 23.33 -2.11
C GLY A 15 11.98 22.21 -1.34
N TYR A 16 12.51 20.99 -1.33
CA TYR A 16 11.85 19.85 -0.66
C TYR A 16 12.00 19.86 0.86
N ALA A 17 13.13 20.31 1.37
CA ALA A 17 13.35 20.42 2.81
C ALA A 17 12.54 21.56 3.47
N SER A 18 12.17 22.60 2.72
CA SER A 18 11.39 23.73 3.24
C SER A 18 9.90 23.44 3.34
N ALA A 19 9.32 22.67 2.40
CA ALA A 19 7.92 22.25 2.45
C ALA A 19 7.65 21.31 3.63
N PHE A 20 8.60 20.42 3.95
CA PHE A 20 8.52 19.54 5.10
C PHE A 20 8.62 20.27 6.45
N ARG A 21 9.37 21.38 6.51
CA ARG A 21 9.51 22.19 7.74
C ARG A 21 8.40 23.22 7.95
N SER A 22 7.71 23.65 6.90
CA SER A 22 6.63 24.66 7.03
C SER A 22 5.31 24.05 7.52
N SER A 23 5.05 22.78 7.27
CA SER A 23 3.87 22.09 7.82
C SER A 23 3.92 21.89 9.33
N LEU A 24 5.11 21.93 9.94
CA LEU A 24 5.32 21.78 11.39
C LEU A 24 5.02 23.03 12.21
N ARG A 25 4.67 24.19 11.63
CA ARG A 25 4.50 25.47 12.37
C ARG A 25 3.15 26.17 12.23
N ALA A 26 2.18 25.63 11.51
CA ALA A 26 0.83 26.20 11.44
C ALA A 26 -0.11 25.46 12.40
N GLY A 27 0.13 25.60 13.69
CA GLY A 27 -0.73 25.05 14.76
C GLY A 27 -1.96 25.90 14.97
N VAL A 28 -3.08 25.50 14.39
CA VAL A 28 -4.38 25.70 15.04
C VAL A 28 -4.53 24.54 15.99
N HIS A 29 -4.47 24.76 17.30
CA HIS A 29 -4.86 23.80 18.35
C HIS A 29 -6.37 23.53 18.22
N ARG A 30 -6.76 22.73 17.22
CA ARG A 30 -7.93 21.89 17.34
C ARG A 30 -7.49 20.75 18.27
N THR A 31 -8.18 20.53 19.36
CA THR A 31 -8.06 19.28 20.13
C THR A 31 -8.27 18.16 19.13
N MET A 32 -7.18 17.47 18.75
CA MET A 32 -7.29 16.36 17.79
C MET A 32 -8.09 15.28 18.49
N GLU A 33 -9.21 14.90 17.89
CA GLU A 33 -10.04 13.81 18.41
C GLU A 33 -9.15 12.56 18.47
N HIS A 34 -9.19 11.88 19.61
CA HIS A 34 -8.45 10.64 19.84
C HIS A 34 -9.40 9.49 19.53
N ILE A 35 -8.97 8.53 18.73
CA ILE A 35 -9.79 7.37 18.36
C ILE A 35 -9.28 6.09 19.01
N THR A 36 -10.22 5.18 19.25
CA THR A 36 -9.94 3.84 19.74
C THR A 36 -10.06 2.82 18.61
N VAL A 37 -9.07 1.95 18.47
CA VAL A 37 -9.03 1.00 17.35
C VAL A 37 -8.82 -0.43 17.81
N GLY A 38 -9.32 -1.38 17.00
CA GLY A 38 -9.07 -2.79 17.12
C GLY A 38 -8.28 -3.34 15.93
N VAL A 39 -7.45 -4.35 16.13
CA VAL A 39 -6.72 -5.02 15.06
C VAL A 39 -7.03 -6.51 15.07
N ALA A 40 -7.76 -6.98 14.05
CA ALA A 40 -7.98 -8.39 13.80
C ALA A 40 -6.90 -8.92 12.83
N GLY A 41 -6.23 -10.01 13.22
CA GLY A 41 -5.12 -10.60 12.46
C GLY A 41 -3.73 -10.14 12.90
N ALA A 42 -3.58 -9.67 14.14
CA ALA A 42 -2.30 -9.23 14.70
C ALA A 42 -1.20 -10.32 14.73
N GLY A 43 -1.56 -11.59 14.54
CA GLY A 43 -0.61 -12.69 14.42
C GLY A 43 0.09 -12.80 13.07
N GLY A 44 -0.39 -12.12 12.02
CA GLY A 44 0.23 -12.05 10.70
C GLY A 44 1.26 -10.91 10.56
N TYR A 45 2.07 -10.93 9.49
CA TYR A 45 3.10 -9.90 9.26
C TYR A 45 2.49 -8.50 9.05
N ALA A 46 1.43 -8.36 8.27
CA ALA A 46 0.74 -7.09 8.11
C ALA A 46 0.10 -6.63 9.43
N GLY A 47 -0.55 -7.55 10.17
CA GLY A 47 -1.18 -7.20 11.45
C GLY A 47 -0.19 -6.72 12.50
N ILE A 48 0.97 -7.39 12.67
CA ILE A 48 1.95 -6.95 13.67
C ILE A 48 2.64 -5.65 13.25
N GLU A 49 2.84 -5.44 11.96
CA GLU A 49 3.37 -4.16 11.45
C GLU A 49 2.38 -3.02 11.71
N LEU A 50 1.08 -3.28 11.53
CA LEU A 50 0.03 -2.33 11.87
C LEU A 50 0.01 -2.01 13.37
N VAL A 51 0.09 -3.02 14.24
CA VAL A 51 0.20 -2.83 15.70
C VAL A 51 1.39 -1.93 16.04
N ARG A 52 2.56 -2.17 15.43
CA ARG A 52 3.77 -1.36 15.63
C ARG A 52 3.56 0.12 15.27
N LEU A 53 2.84 0.40 14.19
CA LEU A 53 2.50 1.77 13.78
C LEU A 53 1.51 2.42 14.75
N LEU A 54 0.43 1.70 15.11
CA LEU A 54 -0.64 2.21 15.96
C LEU A 54 -0.18 2.49 17.39
N LEU A 55 0.69 1.66 17.98
CA LEU A 55 1.28 1.90 19.30
C LEU A 55 2.12 3.19 19.38
N ARG A 56 2.52 3.74 18.24
CA ARG A 56 3.29 4.99 18.17
C ARG A 56 2.47 6.16 17.62
N HIS A 57 1.22 5.91 17.20
CA HIS A 57 0.39 6.94 16.61
C HIS A 57 -0.16 7.88 17.68
N PRO A 58 0.04 9.22 17.58
CA PRO A 58 -0.26 10.15 18.66
C PRO A 58 -1.75 10.34 18.93
N CYS A 59 -2.64 9.97 18.00
CA CYS A 59 -4.09 10.14 18.10
C CYS A 59 -4.85 8.81 18.17
N VAL A 60 -4.17 7.70 18.49
CA VAL A 60 -4.79 6.38 18.48
C VAL A 60 -4.52 5.62 19.77
N SER A 61 -5.58 5.03 20.36
CA SER A 61 -5.49 4.00 21.39
C SER A 61 -5.81 2.64 20.79
N LEU A 62 -4.92 1.68 20.93
CA LEU A 62 -5.16 0.30 20.54
C LEU A 62 -5.86 -0.45 21.68
N ALA A 63 -7.18 -0.72 21.54
CA ALA A 63 -8.01 -1.31 22.58
C ALA A 63 -7.83 -2.83 22.66
N TRP A 64 -7.76 -3.50 21.53
CA TRP A 64 -7.65 -4.95 21.47
C TRP A 64 -6.96 -5.44 20.19
N VAL A 65 -6.46 -6.67 20.29
CA VAL A 65 -5.89 -7.40 19.16
C VAL A 65 -6.51 -8.79 19.08
N MET A 66 -6.73 -9.28 17.85
CA MET A 66 -7.15 -10.66 17.59
C MET A 66 -6.06 -11.37 16.78
N SER A 67 -5.90 -12.65 17.07
CA SER A 67 -4.98 -13.52 16.35
C SER A 67 -5.69 -14.84 16.02
N GLU A 68 -4.94 -15.90 15.72
CA GLU A 68 -5.50 -17.22 15.50
C GLU A 68 -6.16 -17.74 16.80
N PRO A 69 -7.22 -18.57 16.71
CA PRO A 69 -7.91 -19.10 17.90
C PRO A 69 -6.99 -19.79 18.91
N ALA A 70 -5.96 -20.45 18.44
CA ALA A 70 -4.95 -21.10 19.30
C ALA A 70 -4.14 -20.10 20.17
N HIS A 71 -4.22 -18.81 19.88
CA HIS A 71 -3.52 -17.74 20.62
C HIS A 71 -4.43 -17.03 21.64
N GLU A 72 -5.68 -17.45 21.80
CA GLU A 72 -6.59 -16.82 22.77
C GLU A 72 -5.98 -16.81 24.19
N GLY A 73 -6.08 -15.68 24.85
CA GLY A 73 -5.53 -15.49 26.18
C GLY A 73 -4.02 -15.33 26.25
N LEU A 74 -3.29 -15.47 25.13
CA LEU A 74 -1.85 -15.24 25.12
C LEU A 74 -1.53 -13.74 25.00
N PRO A 75 -0.60 -13.23 25.84
CA PRO A 75 -0.04 -11.90 25.64
C PRO A 75 0.59 -11.77 24.24
N LEU A 76 0.31 -10.68 23.52
CA LEU A 76 0.89 -10.43 22.19
C LEU A 76 2.43 -10.46 22.22
N THR A 77 3.01 -10.07 23.36
CA THR A 77 4.46 -10.13 23.60
C THR A 77 5.05 -11.54 23.71
N LYS A 78 4.22 -12.57 23.82
CA LYS A 78 4.66 -13.97 23.68
C LYS A 78 4.81 -14.37 22.22
N LEU A 79 3.97 -13.87 21.34
CA LEU A 79 4.08 -14.07 19.89
C LEU A 79 5.19 -13.20 19.28
N TYR A 80 5.35 -11.99 19.83
CA TYR A 80 6.26 -10.97 19.33
C TYR A 80 7.04 -10.33 20.49
N PRO A 81 8.15 -10.96 20.94
CA PRO A 81 8.90 -10.54 22.12
C PRO A 81 9.49 -9.12 22.06
N HIS A 82 9.70 -8.56 20.86
CA HIS A 82 10.20 -7.19 20.67
C HIS A 82 9.21 -6.10 21.14
N LEU A 83 7.94 -6.47 21.40
CA LEU A 83 6.93 -5.56 21.94
C LEU A 83 6.90 -5.48 23.47
N LYS A 84 7.78 -6.23 24.18
CA LYS A 84 7.86 -6.16 25.66
C LYS A 84 8.17 -4.74 26.10
N GLY A 85 7.37 -4.27 27.08
CA GLY A 85 7.46 -2.90 27.62
C GLY A 85 6.74 -1.85 26.77
N PHE A 86 6.15 -2.21 25.64
CA PHE A 86 5.35 -1.30 24.81
C PHE A 86 3.85 -1.60 24.87
N THR A 87 3.46 -2.81 25.19
CA THR A 87 2.05 -3.20 25.30
C THR A 87 1.86 -4.41 26.20
N GLU A 88 0.70 -4.45 26.87
CA GLU A 88 0.22 -5.58 27.67
C GLU A 88 -1.00 -6.26 27.03
N LEU A 89 -1.26 -5.99 25.74
CA LEU A 89 -2.41 -6.54 25.02
C LEU A 89 -2.35 -8.06 24.94
N VAL A 90 -3.51 -8.66 25.18
CA VAL A 90 -3.75 -10.10 25.12
C VAL A 90 -4.58 -10.40 23.88
N CYS A 91 -4.24 -11.48 23.17
CA CYS A 91 -4.97 -11.90 21.97
C CYS A 91 -6.38 -12.37 22.34
N LYS A 92 -7.38 -11.82 21.65
CA LYS A 92 -8.79 -12.21 21.77
C LYS A 92 -9.21 -13.08 20.58
N ASN A 93 -10.28 -13.84 20.75
CA ASN A 93 -11.02 -14.44 19.65
C ASN A 93 -12.01 -13.46 19.03
N PHE A 94 -12.57 -13.84 17.88
CA PHE A 94 -13.61 -13.05 17.23
C PHE A 94 -14.88 -13.02 18.10
N ASP A 95 -15.29 -11.81 18.45
CA ASP A 95 -16.56 -11.49 19.07
C ASP A 95 -17.08 -10.20 18.42
N PRO A 96 -18.26 -10.18 17.78
CA PRO A 96 -18.84 -8.97 17.23
C PRO A 96 -18.99 -7.84 18.24
N ALA A 97 -19.18 -8.15 19.55
CA ALA A 97 -19.30 -7.16 20.61
C ALA A 97 -18.04 -6.29 20.77
N LEU A 98 -16.87 -6.74 20.29
CA LEU A 98 -15.64 -5.95 20.29
C LEU A 98 -15.73 -4.68 19.44
N ALA A 99 -16.73 -4.57 18.54
CA ALA A 99 -17.01 -3.35 17.79
C ALA A 99 -17.50 -2.20 18.68
N GLU A 100 -18.15 -2.49 19.81
CA GLU A 100 -18.74 -1.49 20.69
C GLU A 100 -17.68 -0.66 21.45
N ASP A 101 -16.48 -1.19 21.56
CA ASP A 101 -15.37 -0.58 22.27
C ASP A 101 -14.46 0.29 21.38
N VAL A 102 -14.72 0.37 20.07
CA VAL A 102 -13.80 0.99 19.11
C VAL A 102 -14.49 1.80 18.01
N ASP A 103 -13.82 2.84 17.54
CA ASP A 103 -14.26 3.67 16.41
C ASP A 103 -13.95 3.01 15.05
N LEU A 104 -12.89 2.19 15.01
CA LEU A 104 -12.38 1.57 13.81
C LEU A 104 -11.80 0.18 14.08
N VAL A 105 -12.09 -0.76 13.19
CA VAL A 105 -11.43 -2.07 13.14
C VAL A 105 -10.58 -2.19 11.88
N PHE A 106 -9.34 -2.60 12.04
CA PHE A 106 -8.50 -3.07 10.95
C PHE A 106 -8.60 -4.59 10.82
N LEU A 107 -8.87 -5.08 9.61
CA LEU A 107 -8.94 -6.50 9.29
C LEU A 107 -7.72 -6.92 8.47
N ALA A 108 -6.73 -7.55 9.12
CA ALA A 108 -5.53 -8.11 8.49
C ALA A 108 -5.59 -9.65 8.46
N MET A 109 -6.76 -10.19 8.07
CA MET A 109 -7.07 -11.60 8.11
C MET A 109 -6.99 -12.24 6.70
N PRO A 110 -6.94 -13.58 6.61
CA PRO A 110 -7.05 -14.25 5.32
C PRO A 110 -8.35 -13.88 4.59
N HIS A 111 -8.30 -13.88 3.24
CA HIS A 111 -9.49 -13.63 2.41
C HIS A 111 -10.63 -14.60 2.71
N GLY A 112 -11.86 -14.17 2.50
CA GLY A 112 -13.09 -14.89 2.81
C GLY A 112 -13.58 -14.70 4.25
N ILE A 113 -12.74 -14.25 5.17
CA ILE A 113 -13.15 -14.01 6.57
C ILE A 113 -13.84 -12.67 6.71
N ALA A 114 -13.33 -11.63 6.04
CA ALA A 114 -13.92 -10.30 6.07
C ALA A 114 -15.36 -10.27 5.50
N LEU A 115 -15.72 -11.20 4.59
CA LEU A 115 -17.09 -11.34 4.07
C LEU A 115 -18.13 -11.58 5.18
N ARG A 116 -17.74 -12.17 6.29
CA ARG A 116 -18.62 -12.46 7.43
C ARG A 116 -18.48 -11.42 8.55
N THR A 117 -17.26 -10.92 8.77
CA THR A 117 -16.98 -10.06 9.91
C THR A 117 -17.27 -8.59 9.65
N VAL A 118 -17.11 -8.11 8.42
CA VAL A 118 -17.39 -6.70 8.07
C VAL A 118 -18.84 -6.32 8.31
N PRO A 119 -19.87 -7.11 7.87
CA PRO A 119 -21.26 -6.79 8.16
C PRO A 119 -21.51 -6.58 9.66
N ASP A 120 -21.02 -7.48 10.52
CA ASP A 120 -21.22 -7.44 11.96
C ASP A 120 -20.65 -6.16 12.60
N PHE A 121 -19.45 -5.73 12.16
CA PHE A 121 -18.82 -4.48 12.65
C PHE A 121 -19.56 -3.23 12.16
N LEU A 122 -19.95 -3.19 10.89
CA LEU A 122 -20.68 -2.06 10.32
C LEU A 122 -22.06 -1.88 10.94
N GLU A 123 -22.79 -2.97 11.22
CA GLU A 123 -24.11 -2.93 11.87
C GLU A 123 -24.03 -2.34 13.26
N ARG A 124 -22.91 -2.54 14.00
CA ARG A 124 -22.66 -1.95 15.31
C ARG A 124 -22.09 -0.53 15.27
N GLY A 125 -22.06 0.09 14.10
CA GLY A 125 -21.62 1.49 13.94
C GLY A 125 -20.13 1.70 13.78
N CYS A 126 -19.31 0.66 13.92
CA CYS A 126 -17.87 0.73 13.75
C CYS A 126 -17.47 0.94 12.29
N ARG A 127 -16.38 1.67 12.03
CA ARG A 127 -15.75 1.72 10.71
C ARG A 127 -14.80 0.55 10.51
N VAL A 128 -14.55 0.19 9.25
CA VAL A 128 -13.67 -0.92 8.91
C VAL A 128 -12.67 -0.52 7.83
N ILE A 129 -11.40 -0.84 8.04
CA ILE A 129 -10.37 -0.86 6.99
C ILE A 129 -9.96 -2.31 6.78
N ASP A 130 -10.39 -2.87 5.66
CA ASP A 130 -10.10 -4.24 5.28
C ASP A 130 -8.80 -4.32 4.47
N ILE A 131 -7.78 -4.99 5.04
CA ILE A 131 -6.49 -5.22 4.39
C ILE A 131 -6.52 -6.54 3.60
N SER A 132 -7.58 -7.35 3.76
CA SER A 132 -7.80 -8.53 2.93
C SER A 132 -8.20 -8.15 1.49
N ALA A 133 -8.51 -9.13 0.68
CA ALA A 133 -8.92 -8.89 -0.71
C ALA A 133 -10.43 -8.76 -0.89
N ASP A 134 -11.21 -8.95 0.18
CA ASP A 134 -12.63 -9.31 0.07
C ASP A 134 -13.50 -8.19 -0.50
N TYR A 135 -13.12 -6.93 -0.31
CA TYR A 135 -13.89 -5.77 -0.80
C TYR A 135 -13.18 -4.94 -1.89
N ARG A 136 -12.05 -5.44 -2.45
CA ARG A 136 -11.28 -4.69 -3.47
C ARG A 136 -11.92 -4.74 -4.84
N LEU A 137 -12.48 -5.90 -5.22
CA LEU A 137 -13.14 -6.10 -6.52
C LEU A 137 -14.61 -5.71 -6.44
N ARG A 138 -15.06 -4.88 -7.37
CA ARG A 138 -16.42 -4.37 -7.41
C ARG A 138 -17.43 -5.38 -7.96
N ASP A 139 -16.95 -6.31 -8.79
CA ASP A 139 -17.75 -7.37 -9.39
C ASP A 139 -17.60 -8.66 -8.57
N PRO A 140 -18.67 -9.15 -7.91
CA PRO A 140 -18.64 -10.37 -7.13
C PRO A 140 -18.35 -11.64 -7.97
N GLU A 141 -18.68 -11.65 -9.26
CA GLU A 141 -18.36 -12.77 -10.14
C GLU A 141 -16.88 -12.82 -10.47
N VAL A 142 -16.24 -11.64 -10.68
CA VAL A 142 -14.79 -11.55 -10.82
C VAL A 142 -14.10 -12.01 -9.54
N PHE A 143 -14.58 -11.55 -8.37
CA PHE A 143 -14.07 -12.02 -7.09
C PHE A 143 -14.16 -13.54 -6.96
N GLN A 144 -15.34 -14.13 -7.20
CA GLN A 144 -15.55 -15.58 -7.12
C GLN A 144 -14.61 -16.35 -8.06
N ARG A 145 -14.42 -15.86 -9.28
CA ARG A 145 -13.53 -16.49 -10.29
C ARG A 145 -12.07 -16.53 -9.82
N TRP A 146 -11.59 -15.45 -9.21
CA TRP A 146 -10.18 -15.31 -8.86
C TRP A 146 -9.83 -15.82 -7.46
N TYR A 147 -10.80 -15.78 -6.53
CA TYR A 147 -10.59 -16.23 -5.15
C TYR A 147 -11.21 -17.57 -4.84
N ASN A 148 -12.01 -18.12 -5.76
CA ASN A 148 -12.74 -19.39 -5.61
C ASN A 148 -13.64 -19.43 -4.36
N VAL A 149 -14.21 -18.27 -3.99
CA VAL A 149 -15.11 -18.07 -2.86
C VAL A 149 -16.26 -17.19 -3.33
N ALA A 150 -17.52 -17.58 -3.02
CA ALA A 150 -18.68 -16.73 -3.29
C ALA A 150 -18.68 -15.49 -2.38
N HIS A 151 -18.97 -14.32 -2.93
CA HIS A 151 -19.02 -13.08 -2.17
C HIS A 151 -20.33 -12.95 -1.40
N THR A 152 -20.36 -13.36 -0.14
CA THR A 152 -21.60 -13.44 0.68
C THR A 152 -22.15 -12.10 1.15
N SER A 153 -21.37 -11.02 1.04
CA SER A 153 -21.75 -9.65 1.42
C SER A 153 -21.62 -8.64 0.26
N SER A 154 -21.96 -9.07 -0.97
CA SER A 154 -21.80 -8.27 -2.19
C SER A 154 -22.59 -6.94 -2.17
N GLY A 155 -23.67 -6.82 -1.38
CA GLY A 155 -24.38 -5.58 -1.17
C GLY A 155 -23.55 -4.44 -0.56
N LEU A 156 -22.40 -4.75 0.06
CA LEU A 156 -21.49 -3.78 0.62
C LEU A 156 -20.41 -3.29 -0.37
N LEU A 157 -20.24 -3.96 -1.53
CA LEU A 157 -19.23 -3.59 -2.53
C LEU A 157 -19.40 -2.14 -3.04
N GLY A 158 -20.66 -1.69 -3.17
CA GLY A 158 -20.94 -0.30 -3.57
C GLY A 158 -20.61 0.74 -2.52
N GLN A 159 -20.45 0.36 -1.25
CA GLN A 159 -20.10 1.23 -0.13
C GLN A 159 -18.59 1.24 0.16
N ALA A 160 -17.86 0.22 -0.31
CA ALA A 160 -16.43 0.11 -0.09
C ALA A 160 -15.67 1.15 -0.95
N VAL A 161 -14.87 1.99 -0.29
CA VAL A 161 -13.94 2.90 -0.95
C VAL A 161 -12.61 2.17 -1.15
N TYR A 162 -12.10 2.15 -2.37
CA TYR A 162 -10.78 1.61 -2.65
C TYR A 162 -9.71 2.53 -2.06
N GLY A 163 -8.94 2.01 -1.10
CA GLY A 163 -8.08 2.78 -0.23
C GLY A 163 -6.69 3.09 -0.80
N LEU A 164 -6.56 3.41 -2.08
CA LEU A 164 -5.35 4.01 -2.64
C LEU A 164 -5.50 5.53 -2.54
N THR A 165 -5.02 6.09 -1.42
CA THR A 165 -5.28 7.48 -1.00
C THR A 165 -4.93 8.49 -2.09
N GLU A 166 -3.84 8.31 -2.81
CA GLU A 166 -3.37 9.21 -3.87
C GLU A 166 -4.37 9.38 -5.02
N LEU A 167 -5.25 8.39 -5.22
CA LEU A 167 -6.26 8.43 -6.28
C LEU A 167 -7.68 8.70 -5.75
N TYR A 168 -7.98 8.26 -4.52
CA TYR A 168 -9.33 8.25 -3.97
C TYR A 168 -9.48 9.05 -2.66
N ARG A 169 -8.54 9.96 -2.36
CA ARG A 169 -8.55 10.78 -1.14
C ARG A 169 -9.89 11.47 -0.89
N LYS A 170 -10.56 11.94 -1.94
CA LYS A 170 -11.83 12.68 -1.84
C LYS A 170 -13.00 11.81 -1.36
N ASP A 171 -12.91 10.50 -1.58
CA ASP A 171 -13.97 9.54 -1.25
C ASP A 171 -13.81 8.94 0.16
N LEU A 172 -12.63 9.12 0.79
CA LEU A 172 -12.30 8.54 2.09
C LEU A 172 -12.97 9.25 3.29
N PRO A 173 -13.09 10.61 3.33
CA PRO A 173 -13.68 11.27 4.48
C PRO A 173 -15.10 10.78 4.75
N GLY A 174 -15.34 10.30 6.00
CA GLY A 174 -16.66 9.82 6.42
C GLY A 174 -17.07 8.45 5.89
N CYS A 175 -16.28 7.78 5.05
CA CYS A 175 -16.60 6.42 4.62
C CYS A 175 -16.56 5.45 5.81
N ARG A 176 -17.36 4.37 5.72
CA ARG A 176 -17.46 3.35 6.76
C ARG A 176 -16.68 2.09 6.46
N LEU A 177 -16.38 1.84 5.19
CA LEU A 177 -15.66 0.66 4.73
C LEU A 177 -14.60 1.08 3.71
N VAL A 178 -13.35 0.80 4.03
CA VAL A 178 -12.21 1.00 3.13
C VAL A 178 -11.65 -0.37 2.72
N ALA A 179 -11.57 -0.62 1.42
CA ALA A 179 -10.85 -1.75 0.86
C ALA A 179 -9.39 -1.35 0.60
N ASN A 180 -8.49 -1.71 1.51
CA ASN A 180 -7.08 -1.37 1.39
C ASN A 180 -6.43 -2.17 0.25
N PRO A 181 -5.68 -1.54 -0.67
CA PRO A 181 -5.12 -2.20 -1.85
C PRO A 181 -4.11 -3.32 -1.52
N GLY A 182 -3.94 -4.24 -2.45
CA GLY A 182 -2.84 -5.20 -2.42
C GLY A 182 -1.49 -4.55 -2.69
N CYS A 183 -0.40 -5.17 -2.23
CA CYS A 183 0.93 -4.59 -2.36
C CYS A 183 1.39 -4.41 -3.82
N TYR A 184 1.19 -5.41 -4.68
CA TYR A 184 1.47 -5.29 -6.10
C TYR A 184 0.54 -4.28 -6.81
N PRO A 185 -0.79 -4.26 -6.58
CA PRO A 185 -1.65 -3.21 -7.07
C PRO A 185 -1.20 -1.81 -6.66
N THR A 186 -0.82 -1.60 -5.40
CA THR A 186 -0.34 -0.29 -4.92
C THR A 186 0.81 0.24 -5.79
N VAL A 187 1.90 -0.49 -5.92
CA VAL A 187 3.05 -0.01 -6.71
C VAL A 187 2.73 0.09 -8.19
N SER A 188 1.99 -0.89 -8.75
CA SER A 188 1.70 -0.94 -10.18
C SER A 188 0.76 0.18 -10.61
N ILE A 189 -0.30 0.42 -9.84
CA ILE A 189 -1.28 1.47 -10.13
C ILE A 189 -0.62 2.85 -9.96
N LEU A 190 0.14 3.08 -8.88
CA LEU A 190 0.87 4.35 -8.71
C LEU A 190 1.87 4.60 -9.86
N CYS A 191 2.55 3.57 -10.34
CA CYS A 191 3.43 3.70 -11.50
C CYS A 191 2.68 4.02 -12.80
N LEU A 192 1.50 3.48 -13.01
CA LEU A 192 0.78 3.59 -14.29
C LEU A 192 -0.25 4.72 -14.34
N ALA A 193 -0.79 5.14 -13.20
CA ALA A 193 -1.89 6.11 -13.15
C ALA A 193 -1.64 7.41 -13.92
N PRO A 194 -0.47 8.07 -13.83
CA PRO A 194 -0.22 9.28 -14.60
C PRO A 194 -0.26 9.06 -16.11
N LEU A 195 0.32 7.96 -16.59
CA LEU A 195 0.37 7.63 -18.02
C LEU A 195 -0.99 7.23 -18.58
N VAL A 196 -1.74 6.43 -17.80
CA VAL A 196 -3.09 5.99 -18.17
C VAL A 196 -4.05 7.18 -18.17
N LYS A 197 -4.02 8.03 -17.13
CA LYS A 197 -4.88 9.21 -17.03
C LYS A 197 -4.64 10.22 -18.15
N ALA A 198 -3.37 10.36 -18.56
CA ALA A 198 -2.99 11.25 -19.66
C ALA A 198 -3.12 10.61 -21.05
N GLY A 199 -3.50 9.33 -21.14
CA GLY A 199 -3.67 8.62 -22.42
C GLY A 199 -2.37 8.47 -23.22
N LEU A 200 -1.22 8.35 -22.54
CA LEU A 200 0.10 8.38 -23.18
C LEU A 200 0.60 7.01 -23.66
N ILE A 201 -0.03 5.92 -23.25
CA ILE A 201 0.40 4.56 -23.54
C ILE A 201 -0.71 3.72 -24.20
N ASP A 202 -0.31 2.74 -25.01
CA ASP A 202 -1.20 1.70 -25.50
C ASP A 202 -1.56 0.75 -24.37
N TYR A 203 -2.83 0.63 -24.04
CA TYR A 203 -3.30 -0.12 -22.87
C TYR A 203 -3.13 -1.64 -23.01
N ASP A 204 -3.13 -2.17 -24.22
CA ASP A 204 -2.91 -3.58 -24.54
C ASP A 204 -1.42 -4.00 -24.51
N SER A 205 -0.53 -3.03 -24.35
CA SER A 205 0.93 -3.26 -24.34
C SER A 205 1.52 -3.32 -22.93
N ILE A 206 0.72 -3.18 -21.88
CA ILE A 206 1.21 -3.06 -20.50
C ILE A 206 1.67 -4.43 -19.99
N ILE A 207 2.96 -4.49 -19.63
CA ILE A 207 3.58 -5.65 -18.98
C ILE A 207 4.14 -5.20 -17.63
N ILE A 208 3.76 -5.89 -16.56
CA ILE A 208 4.23 -5.64 -15.21
C ILE A 208 5.03 -6.85 -14.73
N ASP A 209 6.32 -6.67 -14.60
CA ASP A 209 7.27 -7.66 -14.06
C ASP A 209 7.72 -7.21 -12.68
N ALA A 210 7.16 -7.82 -11.62
CA ALA A 210 7.34 -7.35 -10.27
C ALA A 210 8.02 -8.39 -9.36
N LYS A 211 8.88 -7.92 -8.47
CA LYS A 211 9.64 -8.72 -7.50
C LYS A 211 9.22 -8.32 -6.09
N SER A 212 8.95 -9.31 -5.24
CA SER A 212 8.57 -9.10 -3.84
C SER A 212 9.44 -9.91 -2.90
N GLY A 213 9.76 -9.35 -1.76
CA GLY A 213 10.29 -10.09 -0.65
C GLY A 213 9.29 -11.13 -0.12
N VAL A 214 9.81 -12.18 0.49
CA VAL A 214 9.04 -13.35 0.92
C VAL A 214 7.99 -13.07 2.00
N SER A 215 8.12 -11.98 2.76
CA SER A 215 7.10 -11.55 3.73
C SER A 215 5.73 -11.26 3.07
N GLY A 216 5.69 -10.99 1.77
CA GLY A 216 4.46 -10.82 1.00
C GLY A 216 3.61 -12.09 0.90
N ALA A 217 4.20 -13.27 1.07
CA ALA A 217 3.49 -14.54 1.13
C ALA A 217 2.80 -14.81 2.49
N GLY A 218 3.01 -13.93 3.49
CA GLY A 218 2.47 -14.08 4.83
C GLY A 218 3.31 -14.97 5.74
N ARG A 219 2.80 -15.19 6.98
CA ARG A 219 3.49 -15.94 8.03
C ARG A 219 3.21 -17.46 7.98
N GLY A 220 2.21 -17.88 7.21
CA GLY A 220 1.85 -19.28 7.09
C GLY A 220 3.01 -20.14 6.63
N LEU A 221 3.15 -21.35 7.21
CA LEU A 221 4.21 -22.28 6.84
C LEU A 221 4.00 -22.76 5.39
N SER A 222 5.03 -22.62 4.58
CA SER A 222 5.05 -23.06 3.20
C SER A 222 6.45 -23.48 2.80
N LEU A 223 6.57 -24.55 2.03
CA LEU A 223 7.86 -25.01 1.52
C LEU A 223 8.51 -23.91 0.65
N VAL A 224 7.72 -23.18 -0.14
CA VAL A 224 8.23 -22.10 -1.03
C VAL A 224 8.90 -20.96 -0.25
N THR A 225 8.47 -20.73 0.99
CA THR A 225 9.02 -19.67 1.87
C THR A 225 9.95 -20.22 2.96
N HIS A 226 10.21 -21.53 2.96
CA HIS A 226 11.17 -22.16 3.86
C HIS A 226 12.59 -21.66 3.53
N TYR A 227 13.37 -21.31 4.56
CA TYR A 227 14.64 -20.60 4.37
C TYR A 227 15.59 -21.21 3.32
N PRO A 228 15.92 -22.54 3.37
CA PRO A 228 16.78 -23.15 2.35
C PRO A 228 16.17 -23.15 0.93
N GLU A 229 14.85 -23.04 0.80
CA GLU A 229 14.15 -23.06 -0.49
C GLU A 229 14.02 -21.67 -1.12
N CYS A 230 14.00 -20.61 -0.30
CA CYS A 230 13.83 -19.23 -0.80
C CYS A 230 15.12 -18.41 -0.72
N ASN A 231 16.12 -18.83 0.06
CA ASN A 231 17.40 -18.14 0.12
C ASN A 231 18.17 -18.36 -1.18
N GLU A 232 18.77 -17.28 -1.71
CA GLU A 232 19.53 -17.30 -2.98
C GLU A 232 18.70 -17.74 -4.22
N ASP A 233 17.38 -17.77 -4.10
CA ASP A 233 16.47 -18.12 -5.19
C ASP A 233 15.53 -16.97 -5.56
N ILE A 234 15.44 -16.66 -6.85
CA ILE A 234 14.43 -15.77 -7.42
C ILE A 234 13.58 -16.56 -8.41
N ARG A 235 12.27 -16.59 -8.17
CA ARG A 235 11.35 -17.38 -9.00
C ARG A 235 10.07 -16.63 -9.33
N ALA A 236 9.56 -16.81 -10.55
CA ALA A 236 8.22 -16.38 -10.88
C ALA A 236 7.19 -17.30 -10.21
N TYR A 237 6.05 -16.75 -9.82
CA TYR A 237 4.93 -17.53 -9.32
C TYR A 237 3.60 -16.99 -9.85
N SER A 238 2.64 -17.89 -10.11
CA SER A 238 1.31 -17.56 -10.61
C SER A 238 1.32 -16.59 -11.82
N PRO A 239 2.17 -16.74 -12.86
CA PRO A 239 2.18 -15.84 -14.00
C PRO A 239 0.83 -15.89 -14.73
N GLY A 240 0.23 -14.71 -14.97
CA GLY A 240 -1.08 -14.58 -15.61
C GLY A 240 -2.28 -15.09 -14.77
N THR A 241 -2.05 -15.65 -13.58
CA THR A 241 -3.10 -16.20 -12.70
C THR A 241 -3.08 -15.62 -11.29
N HIS A 242 -2.24 -14.64 -11.04
CA HIS A 242 -2.14 -14.00 -9.73
C HIS A 242 -3.36 -13.14 -9.43
N ARG A 243 -3.93 -13.29 -8.23
CA ARG A 243 -5.18 -12.65 -7.77
C ARG A 243 -5.14 -11.11 -7.74
N HIS A 244 -3.97 -10.48 -7.83
CA HIS A 244 -3.83 -9.02 -7.95
C HIS A 244 -4.02 -8.50 -9.38
N ALA A 245 -3.98 -9.35 -10.41
CA ALA A 245 -4.18 -8.91 -11.80
C ALA A 245 -5.55 -8.22 -12.02
N PRO A 246 -6.70 -8.82 -11.65
CA PRO A 246 -8.00 -8.17 -11.84
C PRO A 246 -8.16 -6.89 -11.02
N GLU A 247 -7.48 -6.75 -9.89
CA GLU A 247 -7.47 -5.52 -9.09
C GLU A 247 -6.75 -4.39 -9.83
N ILE A 248 -5.58 -4.68 -10.45
CA ILE A 248 -4.84 -3.72 -11.28
C ILE A 248 -5.67 -3.33 -12.51
N ASP A 249 -6.21 -4.32 -13.22
CA ASP A 249 -7.05 -4.13 -14.40
C ASP A 249 -8.25 -3.22 -14.10
N GLN A 250 -8.96 -3.51 -13.01
CA GLN A 250 -10.11 -2.74 -12.57
C GLN A 250 -9.77 -1.28 -12.33
N GLU A 251 -8.74 -1.01 -11.53
CA GLU A 251 -8.46 0.37 -11.12
C GLU A 251 -7.86 1.20 -12.26
N LEU A 252 -7.01 0.61 -13.11
CA LEU A 252 -6.51 1.29 -14.29
C LEU A 252 -7.63 1.57 -15.31
N SER A 253 -8.53 0.60 -15.53
CA SER A 253 -9.69 0.79 -16.42
C SER A 253 -10.60 1.92 -15.95
N ARG A 254 -10.80 2.05 -14.64
CA ARG A 254 -11.60 3.15 -14.06
C ARG A 254 -10.97 4.52 -14.28
N LEU A 255 -9.64 4.61 -14.28
CA LEU A 255 -8.92 5.87 -14.47
C LEU A 255 -9.11 6.46 -15.87
N CYS A 256 -9.19 5.61 -16.91
CA CYS A 256 -9.32 6.07 -18.30
C CYS A 256 -10.72 5.86 -18.89
N GLY A 257 -11.59 5.06 -18.26
CA GLY A 257 -12.91 4.70 -18.78
C GLY A 257 -12.88 3.64 -19.90
N GLU A 258 -11.70 3.07 -20.20
CA GLU A 258 -11.52 2.01 -21.19
C GLU A 258 -11.05 0.73 -20.50
N ARG A 259 -11.35 -0.41 -21.11
CA ARG A 259 -10.89 -1.70 -20.59
C ARG A 259 -9.37 -1.84 -20.70
N ILE A 260 -8.72 -2.09 -19.60
CA ILE A 260 -7.29 -2.44 -19.50
C ILE A 260 -7.16 -3.88 -18.99
N CYS A 261 -6.25 -4.64 -19.58
CA CYS A 261 -5.90 -5.98 -19.16
C CYS A 261 -4.37 -6.11 -19.23
N VAL A 262 -3.71 -6.12 -18.08
CA VAL A 262 -2.25 -6.15 -18.01
C VAL A 262 -1.71 -7.58 -18.05
N LEU A 263 -0.53 -7.78 -18.62
CA LEU A 263 0.24 -8.99 -18.37
C LEU A 263 1.03 -8.81 -17.07
N PHE A 264 0.64 -9.51 -16.02
CA PHE A 264 1.25 -9.43 -14.71
C PHE A 264 2.06 -10.70 -14.38
N VAL A 265 3.35 -10.51 -14.08
CA VAL A 265 4.27 -11.59 -13.73
C VAL A 265 4.97 -11.27 -12.41
N PRO A 266 4.48 -11.79 -11.28
CA PRO A 266 5.12 -11.61 -9.98
C PRO A 266 6.25 -12.62 -9.76
N HIS A 267 7.26 -12.18 -8.98
CA HIS A 267 8.39 -13.02 -8.54
C HIS A 267 8.57 -12.91 -7.03
N LEU A 268 8.98 -13.99 -6.41
CA LEU A 268 9.59 -13.97 -5.08
C LEU A 268 11.09 -13.78 -5.22
N ALA A 269 11.64 -12.85 -4.46
CA ALA A 269 13.07 -12.57 -4.39
C ALA A 269 13.62 -12.92 -3.00
N PRO A 270 14.91 -13.28 -2.87
CA PRO A 270 15.53 -13.71 -1.61
C PRO A 270 15.81 -12.53 -0.67
N MET A 271 14.78 -11.81 -0.33
CA MET A 271 14.79 -10.70 0.64
C MET A 271 13.55 -10.77 1.52
N THR A 272 13.64 -10.26 2.74
CA THR A 272 12.51 -10.30 3.67
C THR A 272 11.41 -9.33 3.26
N ARG A 273 11.76 -8.07 2.99
CA ARG A 273 10.84 -6.98 2.63
C ARG A 273 11.29 -6.28 1.37
N GLY A 274 10.40 -5.52 0.80
CA GLY A 274 10.62 -4.71 -0.38
C GLY A 274 9.90 -5.28 -1.60
N MET A 275 9.52 -4.39 -2.47
CA MET A 275 8.89 -4.71 -3.74
C MET A 275 9.42 -3.77 -4.81
N LEU A 276 9.79 -4.34 -5.95
CA LEU A 276 10.24 -3.60 -7.13
C LEU A 276 9.38 -4.02 -8.32
N ALA A 277 8.68 -3.07 -8.91
CA ALA A 277 7.97 -3.26 -10.17
C ALA A 277 8.78 -2.67 -11.32
N THR A 278 8.94 -3.47 -12.39
CA THR A 278 9.45 -3.01 -13.69
C THR A 278 8.31 -3.13 -14.69
N ILE A 279 7.89 -2.02 -15.25
CA ILE A 279 6.72 -1.95 -16.10
C ILE A 279 7.17 -1.51 -17.50
N TYR A 280 6.68 -2.20 -18.50
CA TYR A 280 6.94 -1.92 -19.91
C TYR A 280 5.63 -1.53 -20.57
N ALA A 281 5.66 -0.49 -21.41
CA ALA A 281 4.51 -0.10 -22.21
C ALA A 281 4.98 0.53 -23.53
N ARG A 282 4.11 0.49 -24.55
CA ARG A 282 4.31 1.20 -25.80
C ARG A 282 3.72 2.59 -25.70
N PRO A 283 4.48 3.65 -25.95
CA PRO A 283 3.93 5.00 -26.00
C PRO A 283 3.05 5.17 -27.24
N ARG A 284 1.95 5.92 -27.11
CA ARG A 284 1.11 6.31 -28.27
C ARG A 284 1.78 7.35 -29.15
N LYS A 285 2.73 8.08 -28.62
CA LYS A 285 3.56 9.07 -29.33
C LYS A 285 4.98 9.02 -28.77
N PRO A 286 6.01 9.35 -29.58
CA PRO A 286 7.35 9.56 -29.06
C PRO A 286 7.33 10.57 -27.92
N ALA A 287 8.07 10.32 -26.86
CA ALA A 287 8.21 11.19 -25.70
C ALA A 287 9.66 11.19 -25.24
N SER A 288 10.10 12.22 -24.58
CA SER A 288 11.38 12.21 -23.86
C SER A 288 11.21 11.78 -22.42
N THR A 289 12.26 11.25 -21.80
CA THR A 289 12.29 10.95 -20.37
C THR A 289 11.92 12.18 -19.53
N ARG A 290 12.39 13.36 -19.91
CA ARG A 290 12.07 14.62 -19.21
C ARG A 290 10.58 14.96 -19.25
N GLU A 291 9.91 14.79 -20.39
CA GLU A 291 8.46 15.02 -20.51
C GLU A 291 7.68 14.02 -19.66
N LEU A 292 8.07 12.73 -19.66
CA LEU A 292 7.45 11.72 -18.81
C LEU A 292 7.58 12.08 -17.33
N LEU A 293 8.78 12.41 -16.86
CA LEU A 293 8.99 12.82 -15.46
C LEU A 293 8.21 14.09 -15.12
N GLY A 294 8.00 15.00 -16.08
CA GLY A 294 7.11 16.15 -15.95
C GLY A 294 5.68 15.71 -15.62
N VAL A 295 5.11 14.77 -16.38
CA VAL A 295 3.76 14.24 -16.14
C VAL A 295 3.63 13.63 -14.74
N TYR A 296 4.63 12.89 -14.27
CA TYR A 296 4.62 12.32 -12.91
C TYR A 296 4.71 13.39 -11.83
N ARG A 297 5.56 14.40 -12.01
CA ARG A 297 5.69 15.50 -11.04
C ARG A 297 4.44 16.34 -10.96
N ASP A 298 3.78 16.61 -12.09
CA ASP A 298 2.50 17.33 -12.11
C ASP A 298 1.39 16.51 -11.43
N PHE A 299 1.38 15.19 -11.61
CA PHE A 299 0.36 14.32 -11.06
C PHE A 299 0.53 14.10 -9.55
N TYR A 300 1.78 13.88 -9.08
CA TYR A 300 2.09 13.53 -7.69
C TYR A 300 2.79 14.62 -6.89
N GLY A 301 2.88 15.85 -7.40
CA GLY A 301 3.66 16.92 -6.77
C GLY A 301 3.23 17.32 -5.35
N HIS A 302 2.03 16.93 -4.92
CA HIS A 302 1.49 17.18 -3.58
C HIS A 302 1.30 15.90 -2.74
N GLU A 303 1.71 14.74 -3.26
CA GLU A 303 1.53 13.47 -2.59
C GLU A 303 2.67 13.19 -1.61
N PRO A 304 2.39 13.12 -0.28
CA PRO A 304 3.43 13.02 0.73
C PRO A 304 4.21 11.69 0.68
N PHE A 305 3.61 10.65 0.09
CA PHE A 305 4.19 9.31 0.07
C PHE A 305 4.58 8.82 -1.33
N VAL A 306 4.57 9.70 -2.33
CA VAL A 306 5.10 9.38 -3.67
C VAL A 306 6.29 10.28 -3.98
N ARG A 307 7.43 9.66 -4.24
CA ARG A 307 8.68 10.33 -4.60
C ARG A 307 9.02 10.05 -6.05
N ILE A 308 9.02 11.08 -6.87
CA ILE A 308 9.46 10.99 -8.26
C ILE A 308 10.96 11.27 -8.29
N LEU A 309 11.71 10.27 -8.74
CA LEU A 309 13.16 10.34 -8.82
C LEU A 309 13.60 11.14 -10.04
N ASP A 310 14.82 11.68 -10.00
CA ASP A 310 15.44 12.35 -11.12
C ASP A 310 15.92 11.35 -12.19
N GLU A 311 16.32 11.86 -13.36
CA GLU A 311 16.61 11.01 -14.52
C GLU A 311 17.79 10.05 -14.27
N GLU A 312 18.76 10.44 -13.46
CA GLU A 312 19.93 9.63 -13.12
C GLU A 312 19.65 8.58 -12.04
N ASP A 313 18.58 8.76 -11.26
CA ASP A 313 18.29 7.93 -10.10
C ASP A 313 17.37 6.74 -10.44
N LEU A 314 17.54 5.66 -9.67
CA LEU A 314 16.72 4.46 -9.79
C LEU A 314 16.10 4.09 -8.43
N PRO A 315 14.83 3.64 -8.41
CA PRO A 315 14.19 3.18 -7.18
C PRO A 315 14.86 1.89 -6.67
N SER A 316 14.97 1.81 -5.36
CA SER A 316 15.53 0.64 -4.69
C SER A 316 14.65 0.22 -3.52
N THR A 317 14.45 -1.09 -3.34
CA THR A 317 13.73 -1.63 -2.19
C THR A 317 14.36 -1.21 -0.85
N LYS A 318 15.66 -0.98 -0.83
CA LYS A 318 16.39 -0.55 0.36
C LYS A 318 16.13 0.92 0.71
N HIS A 319 15.87 1.80 -0.28
CA HIS A 319 15.56 3.21 -0.03
C HIS A 319 14.20 3.41 0.66
N VAL A 320 13.27 2.49 0.42
CA VAL A 320 11.90 2.57 0.93
C VAL A 320 11.62 1.63 2.10
N TRP A 321 12.61 0.82 2.48
CA TRP A 321 12.47 -0.15 3.56
C TRP A 321 12.16 0.55 4.89
N GLY A 322 11.07 0.11 5.54
CA GLY A 322 10.59 0.68 6.79
C GLY A 322 9.85 2.02 6.64
N THR A 323 9.52 2.44 5.41
CA THR A 323 8.78 3.70 5.13
C THR A 323 7.45 3.46 4.43
N ASN A 324 6.58 4.47 4.47
CA ASN A 324 5.34 4.48 3.67
C ASN A 324 5.55 5.12 2.27
N LEU A 325 6.80 5.19 1.78
CA LEU A 325 7.12 5.81 0.51
C LEU A 325 6.96 4.85 -0.67
N CYS A 326 6.53 5.40 -1.81
CA CYS A 326 6.65 4.81 -3.13
C CYS A 326 7.63 5.65 -3.94
N GLU A 327 8.78 5.10 -4.33
CA GLU A 327 9.70 5.72 -5.27
C GLU A 327 9.35 5.31 -6.69
N ILE A 328 9.30 6.29 -7.61
CA ILE A 328 8.94 6.06 -9.02
C ILE A 328 9.91 6.83 -9.91
N THR A 329 10.35 6.19 -11.01
CA THR A 329 10.97 6.84 -12.16
C THR A 329 10.38 6.30 -13.46
N ALA A 330 10.38 7.09 -14.51
CA ALA A 330 9.93 6.69 -15.84
C ALA A 330 10.97 7.10 -16.88
N ARG A 331 11.19 6.24 -17.87
CA ARG A 331 12.15 6.45 -18.95
C ARG A 331 11.59 6.07 -20.31
N TYR A 332 12.00 6.78 -21.32
CA TYR A 332 11.80 6.38 -22.70
C TYR A 332 13.12 5.82 -23.25
N ASP A 333 13.10 4.56 -23.67
CA ASP A 333 14.24 3.94 -24.37
C ASP A 333 14.09 4.18 -25.88
N GLU A 334 14.81 5.17 -26.41
CA GLU A 334 14.78 5.55 -27.83
C GLU A 334 15.15 4.39 -28.76
N ARG A 335 16.06 3.51 -28.31
CA ARG A 335 16.54 2.38 -29.11
C ARG A 335 15.44 1.34 -29.36
N SER A 336 14.62 1.04 -28.35
CA SER A 336 13.53 0.05 -28.48
C SER A 336 12.16 0.69 -28.73
N GLY A 337 12.04 2.01 -28.58
CA GLY A 337 10.78 2.73 -28.69
C GLY A 337 9.79 2.42 -27.57
N LYS A 338 10.26 1.98 -26.39
CA LYS A 338 9.41 1.57 -25.25
C LYS A 338 9.54 2.52 -24.06
N LEU A 339 8.48 2.58 -23.30
CA LEU A 339 8.48 3.17 -21.97
C LEU A 339 8.85 2.12 -20.92
N LEU A 340 9.68 2.55 -19.96
CA LEU A 340 10.04 1.83 -18.74
C LEU A 340 9.55 2.65 -17.58
N VAL A 341 8.74 2.05 -16.70
CA VAL A 341 8.40 2.63 -15.42
C VAL A 341 8.89 1.71 -14.32
N LEU A 342 9.62 2.27 -13.38
CA LEU A 342 10.18 1.54 -12.26
C LEU A 342 9.60 2.11 -10.97
N GLY A 343 9.14 1.23 -10.08
CA GLY A 343 8.63 1.65 -8.78
C GLY A 343 9.05 0.72 -7.66
N ALA A 344 9.33 1.27 -6.49
CA ALA A 344 9.69 0.52 -5.29
C ALA A 344 8.86 0.95 -4.09
N ILE A 345 8.45 -0.01 -3.26
CA ILE A 345 7.76 0.18 -1.98
C ILE A 345 8.25 -0.83 -0.94
N ASP A 346 8.00 -0.56 0.34
CA ASP A 346 7.96 -1.63 1.36
C ASP A 346 6.60 -2.34 1.28
N ASN A 347 6.62 -3.64 0.98
CA ASN A 347 5.40 -4.43 0.78
C ASN A 347 4.52 -4.57 2.02
N LEU A 348 5.08 -4.41 3.23
CA LEU A 348 4.33 -4.46 4.50
C LEU A 348 3.86 -3.07 4.96
N LEU A 349 4.51 -1.98 4.50
CA LEU A 349 4.12 -0.60 4.83
C LEU A 349 3.25 0.00 3.73
N LYS A 350 3.83 0.66 2.75
CA LYS A 350 3.05 1.26 1.64
C LYS A 350 2.21 0.21 0.90
N GLY A 351 2.69 -1.03 0.86
CA GLY A 351 1.95 -2.15 0.26
C GLY A 351 0.81 -2.72 1.12
N ALA A 352 0.69 -2.37 2.41
CA ALA A 352 -0.30 -2.95 3.33
C ALA A 352 -0.61 -2.03 4.51
N SER A 353 0.12 -2.16 5.63
CA SER A 353 -0.23 -1.57 6.93
C SER A 353 -0.05 -0.06 6.98
N GLY A 354 0.98 0.46 6.32
CA GLY A 354 1.20 1.91 6.23
C GLY A 354 0.11 2.58 5.38
N GLN A 355 -0.30 1.97 4.27
CA GLN A 355 -1.44 2.44 3.47
C GLN A 355 -2.74 2.42 4.29
N ALA A 356 -2.95 1.39 5.12
CA ALA A 356 -4.12 1.32 5.99
C ALA A 356 -4.14 2.44 7.05
N VAL A 357 -2.99 2.78 7.66
CA VAL A 357 -2.87 3.93 8.57
C VAL A 357 -3.05 5.25 7.84
N GLN A 358 -2.51 5.40 6.63
CA GLN A 358 -2.72 6.57 5.77
C GLN A 358 -4.21 6.77 5.47
N ASN A 359 -4.94 5.69 5.13
CA ASN A 359 -6.38 5.71 4.93
C ASN A 359 -7.13 6.12 6.21
N MET A 360 -6.78 5.55 7.37
CA MET A 360 -7.35 5.93 8.66
C MET A 360 -7.18 7.42 8.92
N ASN A 361 -6.00 7.96 8.69
CA ASN A 361 -5.73 9.37 8.90
C ASN A 361 -6.68 10.26 8.10
N VAL A 362 -6.89 9.95 6.83
CA VAL A 362 -7.81 10.71 5.97
C VAL A 362 -9.27 10.51 6.38
N VAL A 363 -9.68 9.28 6.72
CA VAL A 363 -11.06 8.97 7.18
C VAL A 363 -11.45 9.77 8.41
N PHE A 364 -10.53 9.96 9.36
CA PHE A 364 -10.77 10.68 10.62
C PHE A 364 -10.30 12.15 10.59
N GLY A 365 -9.76 12.62 9.46
CA GLY A 365 -9.31 14.01 9.30
C GLY A 365 -8.02 14.35 10.05
N PHE A 366 -7.21 13.34 10.38
CA PHE A 366 -5.85 13.55 10.89
C PHE A 366 -4.91 14.00 9.75
N PRO A 367 -3.77 14.62 10.05
CA PRO A 367 -2.72 14.81 9.06
C PRO A 367 -2.35 13.48 8.40
N GLU A 368 -2.37 13.42 7.08
CA GLU A 368 -2.22 12.17 6.33
C GLU A 368 -0.94 11.40 6.67
N SER A 369 0.15 12.11 6.94
CA SER A 369 1.45 11.53 7.29
C SER A 369 1.60 11.12 8.75
N GLN A 370 0.63 11.45 9.60
CA GLN A 370 0.76 11.26 11.04
C GLN A 370 0.99 9.80 11.43
N GLY A 371 2.01 9.54 12.24
CA GLY A 371 2.43 8.18 12.65
C GLY A 371 3.16 7.38 11.55
N LEU A 372 3.35 7.96 10.36
CA LEU A 372 4.04 7.35 9.22
C LEU A 372 5.37 8.04 8.85
N GLU A 373 5.77 9.06 9.60
CA GLU A 373 6.94 9.90 9.37
C GLU A 373 8.23 9.20 9.84
N THR A 374 8.48 8.00 9.30
CA THR A 374 9.70 7.25 9.63
C THR A 374 10.72 7.36 8.51
N LEU A 375 11.98 7.54 8.89
CA LEU A 375 13.08 7.38 7.94
C LEU A 375 13.30 5.90 7.61
N GLY A 376 13.76 5.65 6.39
CA GLY A 376 14.11 4.31 5.96
C GLY A 376 15.23 3.70 6.80
N LEU A 377 15.19 2.38 6.92
CA LEU A 377 16.26 1.62 7.54
C LEU A 377 17.36 1.35 6.49
N TYR A 378 18.57 1.78 6.76
CA TYR A 378 19.73 1.57 5.89
C TYR A 378 20.97 1.30 6.74
N PRO A 379 21.78 0.29 6.51
CA PRO A 379 21.82 -0.67 5.39
C PRO A 379 20.72 -1.73 5.42
#